data_f4f268e59bb113904a0cb819153ff07c
#
_entry.id   f4f268e59bb113904a0cb819153ff07c
#
_cell.length_a   1.000
_cell.length_b   1.000
_cell.length_c   1.000
_cell.angle_alpha   90.00
_cell.angle_beta   90.00
_cell.angle_gamma   90.00
#
_symmetry.space_group_name_H-M   'P 1'
#
loop_
_entity.id
_entity.type
_entity.pdbx_description
1 polymer ?
#
loop_
_entity_poly.entity_id
_entity_poly.type
_entity_poly.pdbx_seq_one_letter_code
_entity_poly.pdbx_strand_id
1 'polypeptide(L)'
;MAKTQPTDAVALLKEDHRKVEELFAQYEKARDTDRKRALAEEICTELTVHAQIEEEIFYPGCKEAVKEDLYDEAYVEHDGAKVLIAEITASSPSDGFYDAKVTVLSEMIKHHVKEEEKPGEGFFAQARKGGVDMEALGARLSARKAMLLEQIEKTGLPPPETRTFVGHKLKQGRAVAGVR
;
A
#
# COMPACT_ATOMS: atom_id res chain seq x y z
N MET A 1 -17.35 -1.56 22.00
CA MET A 1 -16.12 -0.99 22.61
C MET A 1 -15.44 -0.18 21.53
N ALA A 2 -15.26 1.12 21.74
CA ALA A 2 -14.53 1.96 20.77
C ALA A 2 -13.08 1.44 20.75
N LYS A 3 -12.60 1.01 19.59
CA LYS A 3 -11.16 0.76 19.38
C LYS A 3 -10.47 2.09 19.65
N THR A 4 -9.63 2.15 20.66
CA THR A 4 -8.72 3.27 20.87
C THR A 4 -7.89 3.41 19.60
N GLN A 5 -7.96 4.55 18.95
CA GLN A 5 -7.13 4.85 17.79
C GLN A 5 -5.65 4.71 18.19
N PRO A 6 -4.81 4.09 17.37
CA PRO A 6 -3.39 4.03 17.66
C PRO A 6 -2.85 5.46 17.85
N THR A 7 -2.19 5.69 18.97
CA THR A 7 -1.59 6.99 19.30
C THR A 7 -0.22 7.20 18.66
N ASP A 8 0.34 6.17 18.07
CA ASP A 8 1.72 6.07 17.59
C ASP A 8 1.71 5.73 16.08
N ALA A 9 2.51 6.45 15.30
CA ALA A 9 2.58 6.29 13.85
C ALA A 9 2.88 4.85 13.42
N VAL A 10 3.89 4.23 14.03
CA VAL A 10 4.28 2.86 13.71
C VAL A 10 3.18 1.86 14.09
N ALA A 11 2.47 2.09 15.20
CA ALA A 11 1.36 1.24 15.58
C ALA A 11 0.21 1.31 14.57
N LEU A 12 -0.11 2.52 14.08
CA LEU A 12 -1.11 2.74 13.03
C LEU A 12 -0.73 2.03 11.73
N LEU A 13 0.50 2.24 11.26
CA LEU A 13 0.96 1.63 10.00
C LEU A 13 0.99 0.11 10.09
N LYS A 14 1.43 -0.46 11.21
CA LYS A 14 1.39 -1.91 11.45
C LYS A 14 -0.03 -2.48 11.49
N GLU A 15 -1.00 -1.74 12.03
CA GLU A 15 -2.40 -2.16 11.98
C GLU A 15 -2.90 -2.22 10.53
N ASP A 16 -2.51 -1.27 9.70
CA ASP A 16 -2.82 -1.26 8.26
C ASP A 16 -2.19 -2.46 7.55
N HIS A 17 -0.92 -2.77 7.83
CA HIS A 17 -0.25 -3.96 7.29
C HIS A 17 -1.03 -5.24 7.62
N ARG A 18 -1.42 -5.43 8.89
CA ARG A 18 -2.20 -6.63 9.30
C ARG A 18 -3.54 -6.69 8.61
N LYS A 19 -4.21 -5.54 8.45
CA LYS A 19 -5.49 -5.47 7.72
C LYS A 19 -5.34 -5.96 6.28
N VAL A 20 -4.35 -5.44 5.57
CA VAL A 20 -4.11 -5.80 4.17
C VAL A 20 -3.67 -7.26 4.02
N GLU A 21 -2.83 -7.78 4.91
CA GLU A 21 -2.46 -9.20 4.94
C GLU A 21 -3.69 -10.10 5.12
N GLU A 22 -4.62 -9.73 5.99
CA GLU A 22 -5.86 -10.47 6.18
C GLU A 22 -6.76 -10.43 4.94
N LEU A 23 -6.86 -9.28 4.27
CA LEU A 23 -7.62 -9.14 3.03
C LEU A 23 -7.04 -10.01 1.91
N PHE A 24 -5.72 -10.05 1.74
CA PHE A 24 -5.08 -10.97 0.79
C PHE A 24 -5.35 -12.43 1.12
N ALA A 25 -5.28 -12.82 2.40
CA ALA A 25 -5.60 -14.18 2.81
C ALA A 25 -7.08 -14.56 2.56
N GLN A 26 -8.01 -13.60 2.68
CA GLN A 26 -9.40 -13.81 2.29
C GLN A 26 -9.55 -13.93 0.78
N TYR A 27 -8.83 -13.12 0.00
CA TYR A 27 -8.84 -13.16 -1.45
C TYR A 27 -8.39 -14.53 -2.00
N GLU A 28 -7.31 -15.08 -1.47
CA GLU A 28 -6.78 -16.41 -1.85
C GLU A 28 -7.83 -17.53 -1.65
N LYS A 29 -8.68 -17.40 -0.65
CA LYS A 29 -9.73 -18.38 -0.33
C LYS A 29 -11.03 -18.16 -1.11
N ALA A 30 -11.23 -16.96 -1.64
CA ALA A 30 -12.44 -16.61 -2.36
C ALA A 30 -12.54 -17.38 -3.69
N ARG A 31 -13.75 -17.89 -4.00
CA ARG A 31 -14.04 -18.59 -5.26
C ARG A 31 -15.08 -17.86 -6.10
N ASP A 32 -15.88 -17.06 -5.43
CA ASP A 32 -16.92 -16.26 -6.05
C ASP A 32 -16.34 -14.98 -6.66
N THR A 33 -16.73 -14.66 -7.89
CA THR A 33 -16.21 -13.53 -8.67
C THR A 33 -16.55 -12.18 -8.02
N ASP A 34 -17.76 -12.04 -7.49
CA ASP A 34 -18.17 -10.77 -6.85
C ASP A 34 -17.45 -10.57 -5.52
N ARG A 35 -17.22 -11.65 -4.77
CA ARG A 35 -16.42 -11.61 -3.55
C ARG A 35 -14.97 -11.26 -3.84
N LYS A 36 -14.37 -11.83 -4.90
CA LYS A 36 -13.02 -11.46 -5.36
C LYS A 36 -12.94 -10.00 -5.73
N ARG A 37 -13.91 -9.48 -6.47
CA ARG A 37 -13.98 -8.07 -6.84
C ARG A 37 -14.01 -7.17 -5.60
N ALA A 38 -14.94 -7.43 -4.68
CA ALA A 38 -15.06 -6.63 -3.46
C ALA A 38 -13.78 -6.63 -2.61
N LEU A 39 -13.12 -7.78 -2.48
CA LEU A 39 -11.86 -7.89 -1.74
C LEU A 39 -10.72 -7.14 -2.44
N ALA A 40 -10.61 -7.24 -3.77
CA ALA A 40 -9.59 -6.53 -4.52
C ALA A 40 -9.79 -5.01 -4.47
N GLU A 41 -11.03 -4.53 -4.54
CA GLU A 41 -11.36 -3.11 -4.37
C GLU A 41 -10.97 -2.60 -2.97
N GLU A 42 -11.25 -3.39 -1.92
CA GLU A 42 -10.85 -3.04 -0.55
C GLU A 42 -9.32 -3.05 -0.40
N ILE A 43 -8.61 -4.05 -0.92
CA ILE A 43 -7.14 -4.12 -0.93
C ILE A 43 -6.56 -2.88 -1.63
N CYS A 44 -7.04 -2.55 -2.82
CA CYS A 44 -6.56 -1.40 -3.58
C CYS A 44 -6.80 -0.08 -2.85
N THR A 45 -7.95 0.05 -2.17
CA THR A 45 -8.28 1.23 -1.37
C THR A 45 -7.36 1.37 -0.17
N GLU A 46 -7.19 0.32 0.63
CA GLU A 46 -6.32 0.35 1.80
C GLU A 46 -4.86 0.64 1.43
N LEU A 47 -4.34 -0.01 0.39
CA LEU A 47 -2.97 0.22 -0.08
C LEU A 47 -2.77 1.63 -0.63
N THR A 48 -3.74 2.19 -1.35
CA THR A 48 -3.66 3.56 -1.86
C THR A 48 -3.61 4.57 -0.72
N VAL A 49 -4.48 4.42 0.27
CA VAL A 49 -4.52 5.30 1.45
C VAL A 49 -3.24 5.17 2.26
N HIS A 50 -2.78 3.95 2.51
CA HIS A 50 -1.57 3.65 3.27
C HIS A 50 -0.34 4.28 2.61
N ALA A 51 -0.08 4.00 1.34
CA ALA A 51 1.04 4.59 0.61
C ALA A 51 0.98 6.13 0.60
N GLN A 52 -0.21 6.71 0.46
CA GLN A 52 -0.37 8.15 0.43
C GLN A 52 -0.05 8.82 1.77
N ILE A 53 -0.50 8.25 2.90
CA ILE A 53 -0.17 8.83 4.21
C ILE A 53 1.31 8.67 4.56
N GLU A 54 1.96 7.61 4.10
CA GLU A 54 3.40 7.44 4.27
C GLU A 54 4.19 8.44 3.43
N GLU A 55 3.91 8.55 2.14
CA GLU A 55 4.60 9.46 1.24
C GLU A 55 4.38 10.95 1.56
N GLU A 56 3.22 11.32 2.09
CA GLU A 56 2.91 12.71 2.44
C GLU A 56 3.39 13.10 3.84
N ILE A 57 3.46 12.18 4.78
CA ILE A 57 3.65 12.50 6.20
C ILE A 57 4.76 11.70 6.85
N PHE A 58 4.72 10.36 6.77
CA PHE A 58 5.62 9.50 7.53
C PHE A 58 7.05 9.55 7.00
N TYR A 59 7.24 9.27 5.73
CA TYR A 59 8.57 9.28 5.11
C TYR A 59 9.26 10.64 5.19
N PRO A 60 8.60 11.77 4.81
CA PRO A 60 9.21 13.09 4.99
C PRO A 60 9.56 13.40 6.46
N GLY A 61 8.72 12.97 7.40
CA GLY A 61 8.97 13.13 8.84
C GLY A 61 10.13 12.30 9.37
N CYS A 62 10.52 11.25 8.66
CA CYS A 62 11.59 10.33 9.07
C CYS A 62 12.89 10.48 8.27
N LYS A 63 12.94 11.37 7.26
CA LYS A 63 14.01 11.47 6.28
C LYS A 63 15.42 11.56 6.90
N GLU A 64 15.58 12.35 7.94
CA GLU A 64 16.88 12.55 8.60
C GLU A 64 17.28 11.40 9.54
N ALA A 65 16.33 10.52 9.87
CA ALA A 65 16.48 9.41 10.81
C ALA A 65 16.71 8.05 10.14
N VAL A 66 16.38 7.94 8.87
CA VAL A 66 16.40 6.69 8.09
C VAL A 66 17.45 6.77 7.00
N LYS A 67 18.13 5.67 6.74
CA LYS A 67 19.12 5.58 5.66
C LYS A 67 18.46 5.85 4.31
N GLU A 68 19.20 6.56 3.46
CA GLU A 68 18.73 6.99 2.14
C GLU A 68 18.34 5.81 1.24
N ASP A 69 19.09 4.71 1.28
CA ASP A 69 18.79 3.50 0.51
C ASP A 69 17.41 2.91 0.84
N LEU A 70 17.07 2.76 2.13
CA LEU A 70 15.74 2.29 2.55
C LEU A 70 14.64 3.29 2.20
N TYR A 71 14.94 4.57 2.31
CA TYR A 71 14.01 5.63 1.96
C TYR A 71 13.66 5.61 0.47
N ASP A 72 14.67 5.50 -0.39
CA ASP A 72 14.50 5.48 -1.84
C ASP A 72 13.82 4.18 -2.31
N GLU A 73 14.20 3.02 -1.73
CA GLU A 73 13.60 1.72 -2.03
C GLU A 73 12.09 1.71 -1.75
N ALA A 74 11.67 2.23 -0.59
CA ALA A 74 10.26 2.31 -0.22
C ALA A 74 9.41 3.07 -1.25
N TYR A 75 9.91 4.19 -1.80
CA TYR A 75 9.20 4.93 -2.85
C TYR A 75 9.10 4.14 -4.17
N VAL A 76 10.14 3.42 -4.55
CA VAL A 76 10.14 2.60 -5.78
C VAL A 76 9.17 1.43 -5.65
N GLU A 77 9.14 0.78 -4.48
CA GLU A 77 8.20 -0.30 -4.18
C GLU A 77 6.75 0.18 -4.21
N HIS A 78 6.46 1.36 -3.63
CA HIS A 78 5.15 1.98 -3.72
C HIS A 78 4.73 2.26 -5.16
N ASP A 79 5.63 2.79 -5.99
CA ASP A 79 5.33 3.05 -7.40
C ASP A 79 5.05 1.76 -8.16
N GLY A 80 5.77 0.67 -7.88
CA GLY A 80 5.48 -0.65 -8.44
C GLY A 80 4.10 -1.17 -8.03
N ALA A 81 3.74 -1.03 -6.76
CA ALA A 81 2.42 -1.40 -6.26
C ALA A 81 1.30 -0.55 -6.90
N LYS A 82 1.49 0.75 -7.05
CA LYS A 82 0.55 1.66 -7.71
C LYS A 82 0.25 1.25 -9.15
N VAL A 83 1.24 0.76 -9.89
CA VAL A 83 1.03 0.25 -11.26
C VAL A 83 0.11 -0.97 -11.24
N LEU A 84 0.34 -1.93 -10.34
CA LEU A 84 -0.54 -3.10 -10.21
C LEU A 84 -1.94 -2.73 -9.71
N ILE A 85 -2.08 -1.78 -8.79
CA ILE A 85 -3.36 -1.26 -8.34
C ILE A 85 -4.14 -0.67 -9.51
N ALA A 86 -3.51 0.14 -10.37
CA ALA A 86 -4.14 0.69 -11.56
C ALA A 86 -4.63 -0.41 -12.52
N GLU A 87 -3.83 -1.43 -12.75
CA GLU A 87 -4.15 -2.57 -13.60
C GLU A 87 -5.31 -3.42 -13.04
N ILE A 88 -5.34 -3.65 -11.72
CA ILE A 88 -6.40 -4.41 -11.04
C ILE A 88 -7.71 -3.63 -11.08
N THR A 89 -7.69 -2.34 -10.77
CA THR A 89 -8.90 -1.49 -10.75
C THR A 89 -9.49 -1.25 -12.13
N ALA A 90 -8.68 -1.30 -13.19
CA ALA A 90 -9.11 -1.17 -14.59
C ALA A 90 -9.61 -2.48 -15.21
N SER A 91 -9.56 -3.60 -14.48
CA SER A 91 -9.90 -4.94 -14.98
C SER A 91 -10.94 -5.64 -14.11
N SER A 92 -11.29 -6.87 -14.47
CA SER A 92 -12.32 -7.68 -13.79
C SER A 92 -11.75 -9.02 -13.37
N PRO A 93 -12.22 -9.63 -12.27
CA PRO A 93 -11.83 -10.99 -11.88
C PRO A 93 -12.05 -12.09 -12.93
N SER A 94 -12.87 -11.81 -13.95
CA SER A 94 -13.04 -12.70 -15.11
C SER A 94 -11.98 -12.53 -16.19
N ASP A 95 -11.15 -11.47 -16.11
CA ASP A 95 -10.13 -11.20 -17.10
C ASP A 95 -8.89 -12.06 -16.87
N GLY A 96 -8.20 -12.40 -17.95
CA GLY A 96 -6.94 -13.12 -17.86
C GLY A 96 -5.91 -12.33 -17.03
N PHE A 97 -5.12 -13.04 -16.24
CA PHE A 97 -4.09 -12.50 -15.36
C PHE A 97 -4.57 -11.67 -14.15
N TYR A 98 -5.88 -11.50 -13.93
CA TYR A 98 -6.39 -10.73 -12.79
C TYR A 98 -5.88 -11.29 -11.46
N ASP A 99 -6.12 -12.59 -11.22
CA ASP A 99 -5.66 -13.28 -10.01
C ASP A 99 -4.12 -13.22 -9.86
N ALA A 100 -3.40 -13.36 -10.96
CA ALA A 100 -1.93 -13.26 -10.96
C ALA A 100 -1.44 -11.86 -10.58
N LYS A 101 -2.11 -10.79 -11.03
CA LYS A 101 -1.80 -9.41 -10.64
C LYS A 101 -2.01 -9.21 -9.13
N VAL A 102 -3.11 -9.71 -8.58
CA VAL A 102 -3.37 -9.63 -7.13
C VAL A 102 -2.33 -10.43 -6.34
N THR A 103 -1.94 -11.61 -6.82
CA THR A 103 -0.89 -12.43 -6.19
C THR A 103 0.46 -11.70 -6.18
N VAL A 104 0.89 -11.14 -7.30
CA VAL A 104 2.15 -10.40 -7.40
C VAL A 104 2.12 -9.15 -6.50
N LEU A 105 0.98 -8.43 -6.48
CA LEU A 105 0.81 -7.32 -5.55
C LEU A 105 0.97 -7.76 -4.09
N SER A 106 0.37 -8.88 -3.70
CA SER A 106 0.52 -9.45 -2.35
C SER A 106 1.98 -9.76 -2.00
N GLU A 107 2.73 -10.33 -2.93
CA GLU A 107 4.15 -10.65 -2.73
C GLU A 107 5.00 -9.37 -2.57
N MET A 108 4.75 -8.36 -3.39
CA MET A 108 5.42 -7.05 -3.29
C MET A 108 5.14 -6.40 -1.94
N ILE A 109 3.88 -6.37 -1.51
CA ILE A 109 3.51 -5.78 -0.21
C ILE A 109 4.12 -6.56 0.96
N LYS A 110 4.14 -7.90 0.91
CA LYS A 110 4.80 -8.71 1.95
C LYS A 110 6.30 -8.41 2.04
N HIS A 111 6.97 -8.18 0.91
CA HIS A 111 8.37 -7.78 0.88
C HIS A 111 8.56 -6.41 1.54
N HIS A 112 7.83 -5.42 1.09
CA HIS A 112 7.85 -4.05 1.62
C HIS A 112 7.62 -3.99 3.14
N VAL A 113 6.56 -4.61 3.63
CA VAL A 113 6.24 -4.70 5.07
C VAL A 113 7.39 -5.34 5.87
N LYS A 114 8.01 -6.39 5.32
CA LYS A 114 9.16 -7.04 5.97
C LYS A 114 10.35 -6.11 6.10
N GLU A 115 10.65 -5.30 5.10
CA GLU A 115 11.76 -4.34 5.14
C GLU A 115 11.45 -3.19 6.12
N GLU A 116 10.23 -2.70 6.15
CA GLU A 116 9.85 -1.67 7.12
C GLU A 116 9.84 -2.14 8.56
N GLU A 117 9.31 -3.34 8.80
CA GLU A 117 9.16 -3.91 10.16
C GLU A 117 10.39 -4.68 10.66
N LYS A 118 11.47 -4.78 9.86
CA LYS A 118 12.68 -5.53 10.21
C LYS A 118 13.24 -5.06 11.57
N PRO A 119 13.37 -5.98 12.56
CA PRO A 119 13.81 -5.59 13.88
C PRO A 119 15.20 -4.95 13.88
N GLY A 120 15.33 -3.78 14.47
CA GLY A 120 16.60 -3.05 14.65
C GLY A 120 17.16 -2.38 13.40
N GLU A 121 16.78 -2.79 12.20
CA GLU A 121 17.37 -2.34 10.94
C GLU A 121 16.34 -1.72 9.98
N GLY A 122 15.08 -2.12 10.08
CA GLY A 122 14.02 -1.65 9.19
C GLY A 122 13.67 -0.18 9.38
N PHE A 123 12.86 0.33 8.49
CA PHE A 123 12.48 1.74 8.44
C PHE A 123 11.92 2.22 9.79
N PHE A 124 10.97 1.50 10.37
CA PHE A 124 10.35 1.87 11.65
C PHE A 124 11.33 1.85 12.83
N ALA A 125 12.25 0.88 12.84
CA ALA A 125 13.27 0.81 13.89
C ALA A 125 14.25 1.99 13.81
N GLN A 126 14.67 2.37 12.62
CA GLN A 126 15.56 3.52 12.41
C GLN A 126 14.87 4.83 12.75
N ALA A 127 13.62 5.04 12.31
CA ALA A 127 12.84 6.22 12.64
C ALA A 127 12.70 6.42 14.16
N ARG A 128 12.37 5.36 14.90
CA ARG A 128 12.32 5.40 16.37
C ARG A 128 13.68 5.72 17.00
N LYS A 129 14.74 5.05 16.55
CA LYS A 129 16.11 5.28 17.06
C LYS A 129 16.60 6.69 16.78
N GLY A 130 16.19 7.28 15.66
CA GLY A 130 16.48 8.66 15.29
C GLY A 130 15.71 9.72 16.10
N GLY A 131 14.83 9.30 17.02
CA GLY A 131 14.11 10.22 17.90
C GLY A 131 12.93 10.93 17.25
N VAL A 132 12.37 10.37 16.18
CA VAL A 132 11.16 10.91 15.51
C VAL A 132 9.97 10.86 16.46
N ASP A 133 9.22 11.95 16.54
CA ASP A 133 8.00 12.05 17.36
C ASP A 133 6.85 11.21 16.74
N MET A 134 6.76 9.95 17.16
CA MET A 134 5.77 8.99 16.67
C MET A 134 4.34 9.33 17.07
N GLU A 135 4.13 10.02 18.18
CA GLU A 135 2.78 10.44 18.59
C GLU A 135 2.28 11.59 17.72
N ALA A 136 3.10 12.61 17.50
CA ALA A 136 2.76 13.72 16.62
C ALA A 136 2.52 13.24 15.16
N LEU A 137 3.37 12.34 14.64
CA LEU A 137 3.15 11.75 13.33
C LEU A 137 1.88 10.90 13.30
N GLY A 138 1.64 10.07 14.32
CA GLY A 138 0.46 9.21 14.40
C GLY A 138 -0.84 9.99 14.37
N ALA A 139 -0.92 11.12 15.08
CA ALA A 139 -2.07 12.00 15.03
C ALA A 139 -2.32 12.57 13.61
N ARG A 140 -1.26 12.99 12.92
CA ARG A 140 -1.34 13.49 11.54
C ARG A 140 -1.75 12.41 10.55
N LEU A 141 -1.16 11.23 10.65
CA LEU A 141 -1.50 10.05 9.82
C LEU A 141 -2.97 9.68 9.99
N SER A 142 -3.43 9.56 11.24
CA SER A 142 -4.82 9.21 11.54
C SER A 142 -5.82 10.21 10.95
N ALA A 143 -5.57 11.51 11.11
CA ALA A 143 -6.42 12.57 10.57
C ALA A 143 -6.43 12.51 9.01
N ARG A 144 -5.27 12.36 8.38
CA ARG A 144 -5.16 12.29 6.93
C ARG A 144 -5.82 11.03 6.36
N LYS A 145 -5.62 9.89 7.01
CA LYS A 145 -6.26 8.61 6.64
C LYS A 145 -7.78 8.73 6.64
N ALA A 146 -8.36 9.32 7.68
CA ALA A 146 -9.81 9.52 7.76
C ALA A 146 -10.33 10.39 6.61
N MET A 147 -9.63 11.48 6.28
CA MET A 147 -9.99 12.35 5.15
C MET A 147 -9.92 11.63 3.80
N LEU A 148 -8.89 10.83 3.58
CA LEU A 148 -8.72 10.08 2.33
C LEU A 148 -9.80 9.02 2.15
N LEU A 149 -10.12 8.26 3.19
CA LEU A 149 -11.19 7.27 3.15
C LEU A 149 -12.55 7.92 2.86
N GLU A 150 -12.87 9.03 3.52
CA GLU A 150 -14.10 9.79 3.24
C GLU A 150 -14.14 10.33 1.80
N GLN A 151 -13.00 10.79 1.27
CA GLN A 151 -12.91 11.25 -0.12
C GLN A 151 -13.14 10.09 -1.10
N ILE A 152 -12.47 8.96 -0.90
CA ILE A 152 -12.60 7.78 -1.76
C ILE A 152 -14.03 7.23 -1.74
N GLU A 153 -14.69 7.20 -0.57
CA GLU A 153 -16.10 6.82 -0.47
C GLU A 153 -17.01 7.70 -1.34
N LYS A 154 -16.71 9.00 -1.43
CA LYS A 154 -17.52 9.96 -2.20
C LYS A 154 -17.20 9.99 -3.69
N THR A 155 -15.94 9.83 -4.07
CA THR A 155 -15.46 10.10 -5.45
C THR A 155 -14.87 8.88 -6.14
N GLY A 156 -14.73 7.75 -5.44
CA GLY A 156 -13.98 6.58 -5.91
C GLY A 156 -12.48 6.71 -5.76
N LEU A 157 -11.77 5.64 -6.05
CA LEU A 157 -10.32 5.56 -5.97
C LEU A 157 -9.69 6.47 -7.05
N PRO A 158 -8.80 7.41 -6.68
CA PRO A 158 -8.12 8.26 -7.65
C PRO A 158 -7.13 7.44 -8.49
N PRO A 159 -6.83 7.86 -9.73
CA PRO A 159 -5.75 7.27 -10.49
C PRO A 159 -4.43 7.43 -9.72
N PRO A 160 -3.62 6.36 -9.60
CA PRO A 160 -2.37 6.44 -8.85
C PRO A 160 -1.34 7.30 -9.59
N GLU A 161 -0.56 8.07 -8.82
CA GLU A 161 0.53 8.89 -9.32
C GLU A 161 1.87 8.30 -8.86
N THR A 162 2.73 7.94 -9.81
CA THR A 162 4.09 7.50 -9.53
C THR A 162 5.03 8.70 -9.37
N ARG A 163 6.07 8.55 -8.54
CA ARG A 163 7.02 9.62 -8.21
C ARG A 163 8.45 9.35 -8.69
N THR A 164 8.84 8.08 -8.75
CA THR A 164 10.21 7.64 -9.08
C THR A 164 10.34 7.17 -10.52
N PHE A 165 9.24 6.78 -11.16
CA PHE A 165 9.24 6.30 -12.54
C PHE A 165 9.26 7.47 -13.51
N VAL A 166 10.33 7.57 -14.32
CA VAL A 166 10.59 8.70 -15.22
C VAL A 166 9.87 8.63 -16.57
N GLY A 167 8.86 7.77 -16.70
CA GLY A 167 7.94 7.80 -17.83
C GLY A 167 8.52 7.40 -19.18
N HIS A 168 9.44 6.45 -19.24
CA HIS A 168 9.83 5.86 -20.52
C HIS A 168 8.61 5.24 -21.20
N LYS A 169 8.34 5.65 -22.44
CA LYS A 169 7.29 5.03 -23.25
C LYS A 169 7.70 3.61 -23.62
N LEU A 170 7.18 2.63 -22.91
CA LEU A 170 7.36 1.22 -23.25
C LEU A 170 6.49 0.90 -24.46
N LYS A 171 7.05 0.14 -25.41
CA LYS A 171 6.28 -0.39 -26.52
C LYS A 171 5.35 -1.48 -25.97
N GLN A 172 4.05 -1.25 -26.05
CA GLN A 172 3.09 -2.26 -25.65
C GLN A 172 3.17 -3.46 -26.61
N GLY A 173 3.46 -4.61 -26.09
CA GLY A 173 3.44 -5.87 -26.81
C GLY A 173 2.00 -6.31 -27.15
N ARG A 174 1.89 -7.40 -27.91
CA ARG A 174 0.59 -8.04 -28.12
C ARG A 174 0.11 -8.65 -26.81
N ALA A 175 -1.15 -8.41 -26.43
CA ALA A 175 -1.74 -9.03 -25.25
C ALA A 175 -1.61 -10.56 -25.33
N VAL A 176 -1.10 -11.16 -24.25
CA VAL A 176 -1.07 -12.63 -24.13
C VAL A 176 -2.50 -13.09 -23.90
N ALA A 177 -3.04 -13.89 -24.82
CA ALA A 177 -4.35 -14.50 -24.60
C ALA A 177 -4.31 -15.31 -23.32
N GLY A 178 -5.22 -15.03 -22.40
CA GLY A 178 -5.32 -15.80 -21.15
C GLY A 178 -5.50 -17.28 -21.49
N VAL A 179 -4.66 -18.13 -20.93
CA VAL A 179 -4.91 -19.57 -20.95
C VAL A 179 -6.15 -19.80 -20.11
N ARG A 180 -7.26 -20.16 -20.76
CA ARG A 180 -8.52 -20.53 -20.10
C ARG A 180 -8.38 -21.89 -19.45
#